data_5c00e435fcdc7e98f4c865d202bfc78e
#
_entry.id   5c00e435fcdc7e98f4c865d202bfc78e
#
_cell.length_a   1.000
_cell.length_b   1.000
_cell.length_c   1.000
_cell.angle_alpha   90.00
_cell.angle_beta   90.00
_cell.angle_gamma   90.00
#
_symmetry.space_group_name_H-M   'P 1'
#
loop_
_entity.id
_entity.type
_entity.pdbx_description
1 polymer ?
#
loop_
_entity_poly.entity_id
_entity_poly.type
_entity_poly.pdbx_seq_one_letter_code
_entity_poly.pdbx_strand_id
1 'polypeptide(L)'
;ERDDDAPNPFKAILDVGLVRTTTGARVFSALKGATDGGLDVPHSVTRFAGYDSESKAFNADVLRKYIFGGHVGDYMSKLKEEKPEKYQKHFSKFIANGVTAENLEALYTKAHAAIRANP
;
A
#
# COMPACT_ATOMS: atom_id res chain seq x y z
N GLU A 1 -13.49 -13.02 -16.48
CA GLU A 1 -14.37 -12.95 -17.65
C GLU A 1 -15.57 -12.10 -17.29
N ARG A 2 -15.93 -11.20 -18.16
CA ARG A 2 -17.05 -10.28 -17.94
C ARG A 2 -18.26 -10.83 -18.63
N ASP A 3 -19.38 -10.82 -17.94
CA ASP A 3 -20.66 -11.17 -18.54
C ASP A 3 -21.06 -10.07 -19.54
N ASP A 4 -21.29 -10.41 -20.80
CA ASP A 4 -21.57 -9.45 -21.87
C ASP A 4 -22.87 -8.65 -21.61
N ASP A 5 -23.77 -9.19 -20.80
CA ASP A 5 -25.02 -8.55 -20.42
C ASP A 5 -24.91 -7.69 -19.13
N ALA A 6 -23.77 -7.68 -18.47
CA ALA A 6 -23.58 -6.88 -17.26
C ALA A 6 -23.40 -5.39 -17.57
N PRO A 7 -24.04 -4.49 -16.80
CA PRO A 7 -23.88 -3.06 -17.01
C PRO A 7 -22.42 -2.63 -16.83
N ASN A 8 -21.97 -1.71 -17.66
CA ASN A 8 -20.62 -1.15 -17.54
C ASN A 8 -20.44 -0.43 -16.20
N PRO A 9 -19.33 -0.65 -15.49
CA PRO A 9 -19.03 0.15 -14.31
C PRO A 9 -18.94 1.63 -14.70
N PHE A 10 -19.43 2.51 -13.82
CA PHE A 10 -19.30 3.93 -14.06
C PHE A 10 -17.81 4.33 -14.04
N LYS A 11 -17.47 5.31 -14.87
CA LYS A 11 -16.13 5.84 -14.97
C LYS A 11 -15.91 6.89 -13.90
N ALA A 12 -14.85 6.75 -13.11
CA ALA A 12 -14.44 7.70 -12.11
C ALA A 12 -13.10 8.33 -12.48
N ILE A 13 -12.86 9.56 -12.05
CA ILE A 13 -11.61 10.27 -12.26
C ILE A 13 -11.04 10.61 -10.88
N LEU A 14 -9.77 10.26 -10.65
CA LEU A 14 -9.10 10.58 -9.40
C LEU A 14 -8.80 12.08 -9.32
N ASP A 15 -9.30 12.72 -8.28
CA ASP A 15 -8.96 14.10 -7.93
C ASP A 15 -8.08 14.07 -6.66
N VAL A 16 -6.82 14.44 -6.80
CA VAL A 16 -5.85 14.46 -5.69
C VAL A 16 -5.83 15.81 -4.94
N GLY A 17 -6.60 16.79 -5.37
CA GLY A 17 -6.61 18.13 -4.79
C GLY A 17 -5.26 18.84 -4.94
N LEU A 18 -4.79 19.44 -3.87
CA LEU A 18 -3.53 20.21 -3.83
C LEU A 18 -2.32 19.38 -3.39
N VAL A 19 -2.47 18.10 -3.19
CA VAL A 19 -1.39 17.21 -2.75
C VAL A 19 -0.42 16.93 -3.89
N ARG A 20 0.88 16.87 -3.58
CA ARG A 20 1.91 16.54 -4.56
C ARG A 20 1.75 15.08 -5.03
N THR A 21 1.80 14.86 -6.33
CA THR A 21 1.70 13.54 -6.96
C THR A 21 3.07 12.88 -7.11
N THR A 22 3.65 12.43 -6.00
CA THR A 22 4.93 11.73 -6.01
C THR A 22 4.74 10.22 -6.22
N THR A 23 5.74 9.55 -6.82
CA THR A 23 5.74 8.10 -6.95
C THR A 23 5.67 7.44 -5.57
N GLY A 24 4.73 6.54 -5.37
CA GLY A 24 4.52 5.88 -4.09
C GLY A 24 3.63 6.64 -3.11
N ALA A 25 3.00 7.74 -3.51
CA ALA A 25 2.03 8.43 -2.66
C ALA A 25 0.84 7.52 -2.31
N ARG A 26 0.35 7.61 -1.07
CA ARG A 26 -0.73 6.74 -0.54
C ARG A 26 -2.02 6.80 -1.34
N VAL A 27 -2.33 7.95 -1.95
CA VAL A 27 -3.52 8.10 -2.78
C VAL A 27 -3.52 7.16 -3.98
N PHE A 28 -2.34 6.85 -4.54
CA PHE A 28 -2.23 5.91 -5.65
C PHE A 28 -2.37 4.45 -5.21
N SER A 29 -2.04 4.13 -3.98
CA SER A 29 -2.37 2.81 -3.40
C SER A 29 -3.87 2.64 -3.20
N ALA A 30 -4.57 3.68 -2.76
CA ALA A 30 -6.03 3.70 -2.69
C ALA A 30 -6.68 3.55 -4.08
N LEU A 31 -6.12 4.24 -5.09
CA LEU A 31 -6.53 4.08 -6.49
C LEU A 31 -6.38 2.63 -6.97
N LYS A 32 -5.25 2.00 -6.67
CA LYS A 32 -5.02 0.59 -7.01
C LYS A 32 -6.06 -0.34 -6.38
N GLY A 33 -6.36 -0.11 -5.09
CA GLY A 33 -7.41 -0.88 -4.40
C GLY A 33 -8.79 -0.68 -5.02
N ALA A 34 -9.13 0.54 -5.42
CA ALA A 34 -10.40 0.85 -6.07
C ALA A 34 -10.52 0.17 -7.44
N THR A 35 -9.46 0.17 -8.25
CA THR A 35 -9.44 -0.51 -9.55
C THR A 35 -9.48 -2.02 -9.41
N ASP A 36 -8.80 -2.58 -8.43
CA ASP A 36 -8.87 -4.03 -8.12
C ASP A 36 -10.27 -4.44 -7.63
N GLY A 37 -10.99 -3.52 -7.00
CA GLY A 37 -12.38 -3.71 -6.61
C GLY A 37 -13.41 -3.58 -7.74
N GLY A 38 -12.97 -3.30 -8.97
CA GLY A 38 -13.82 -3.25 -10.17
C GLY A 38 -14.23 -1.85 -10.62
N LEU A 39 -13.73 -0.78 -9.97
CA LEU A 39 -14.00 0.59 -10.41
C LEU A 39 -13.18 0.94 -11.66
N ASP A 40 -13.82 1.57 -12.64
CA ASP A 40 -13.12 2.04 -13.84
C ASP A 40 -12.54 3.44 -13.61
N VAL A 41 -11.24 3.49 -13.33
CA VAL A 41 -10.49 4.74 -13.13
C VAL A 41 -9.31 4.78 -14.09
N PRO A 42 -9.29 5.69 -15.09
CA PRO A 42 -8.16 5.82 -16.00
C PRO A 42 -6.91 6.23 -15.24
N HIS A 43 -5.83 5.48 -15.42
CA HIS A 43 -4.55 5.75 -14.77
C HIS A 43 -3.39 5.07 -15.50
N SER A 44 -2.17 5.45 -15.13
CA SER A 44 -0.95 4.74 -15.51
C SER A 44 -0.23 4.23 -14.26
N VAL A 45 0.75 3.35 -14.45
CA VAL A 45 1.52 2.78 -13.33
C VAL A 45 2.68 3.66 -12.87
N THR A 46 2.89 4.81 -13.50
CA THR A 46 4.07 5.67 -13.28
C THR A 46 4.18 6.25 -11.87
N ARG A 47 3.07 6.34 -11.14
CA ARG A 47 3.02 6.86 -9.77
C ARG A 47 2.84 5.80 -8.69
N PHE A 48 2.74 4.53 -9.07
CA PHE A 48 2.70 3.44 -8.11
C PHE A 48 4.07 3.19 -7.50
N ALA A 49 4.10 2.80 -6.23
CA ALA A 49 5.32 2.29 -5.61
C ALA A 49 5.84 1.08 -6.41
N GLY A 50 7.14 1.03 -6.65
CA GLY A 50 7.76 0.00 -7.49
C GLY A 50 7.97 0.41 -8.95
N TYR A 51 7.53 1.59 -9.36
CA TYR A 51 7.87 2.14 -10.67
C TYR A 51 9.25 2.77 -10.65
N ASP A 52 10.09 2.37 -11.59
CA ASP A 52 11.41 2.95 -11.81
C ASP A 52 11.38 3.91 -13.01
N SER A 53 11.73 5.17 -12.76
CA SER A 53 11.72 6.23 -13.76
C SER A 53 12.84 6.11 -14.80
N GLU A 54 13.95 5.46 -14.45
CA GLU A 54 15.08 5.28 -15.36
C GLU A 54 14.81 4.16 -16.37
N SER A 55 14.45 2.98 -15.90
CA SER A 55 14.13 1.84 -16.75
C SER A 55 12.70 1.86 -17.29
N LYS A 56 11.83 2.74 -16.76
CA LYS A 56 10.39 2.81 -17.06
C LYS A 56 9.66 1.47 -16.80
N ALA A 57 10.19 0.68 -15.90
CA ALA A 57 9.65 -0.61 -15.51
C ALA A 57 8.84 -0.50 -14.22
N PHE A 58 7.77 -1.27 -14.13
CA PHE A 58 6.93 -1.40 -12.94
C PHE A 58 7.08 -2.78 -12.34
N ASN A 59 7.36 -2.85 -11.03
CA ASN A 59 7.48 -4.09 -10.28
C ASN A 59 6.30 -4.22 -9.30
N ALA A 60 5.37 -5.11 -9.62
CA ALA A 60 4.18 -5.35 -8.80
C ALA A 60 4.50 -5.93 -7.41
N ASP A 61 5.58 -6.70 -7.28
CA ASP A 61 6.00 -7.28 -5.99
C ASP A 61 6.45 -6.19 -5.02
N VAL A 62 7.13 -5.16 -5.51
CA VAL A 62 7.50 -3.99 -4.71
C VAL A 62 6.27 -3.23 -4.24
N LEU A 63 5.28 -3.01 -5.11
CA LEU A 63 4.01 -2.39 -4.74
C LEU A 63 3.30 -3.20 -3.64
N ARG A 64 3.21 -4.52 -3.80
CA ARG A 64 2.62 -5.42 -2.81
C ARG A 64 3.34 -5.32 -1.45
N LYS A 65 4.67 -5.29 -1.47
CA LYS A 65 5.48 -5.10 -0.26
C LYS A 65 5.12 -3.82 0.47
N TYR A 66 4.95 -2.71 -0.24
CA TYR A 66 4.54 -1.43 0.36
C TYR A 66 3.12 -1.48 0.91
N ILE A 67 2.19 -2.12 0.23
CA ILE A 67 0.78 -2.25 0.68
C ILE A 67 0.70 -3.00 2.02
N PHE A 68 1.52 -4.02 2.22
CA PHE A 68 1.56 -4.81 3.46
C PHE A 68 2.57 -4.30 4.51
N GLY A 69 3.09 -3.10 4.34
CA GLY A 69 3.98 -2.49 5.32
C GLY A 69 5.39 -3.08 5.38
N GLY A 70 5.82 -3.82 4.36
CA GLY A 70 7.14 -4.47 4.34
C GLY A 70 8.31 -3.50 4.43
N HIS A 71 8.19 -2.31 3.87
CA HIS A 71 9.19 -1.24 3.99
C HIS A 71 9.35 -0.75 5.43
N VAL A 72 8.25 -0.66 6.18
CA VAL A 72 8.28 -0.31 7.61
C VAL A 72 8.92 -1.44 8.41
N GLY A 73 8.58 -2.69 8.12
CA GLY A 73 9.18 -3.86 8.74
C GLY A 73 10.69 -3.93 8.54
N ASP A 74 11.18 -3.68 7.34
CA ASP A 74 12.62 -3.62 7.02
C ASP A 74 13.32 -2.51 7.84
N TYR A 75 12.71 -1.34 7.92
CA TYR A 75 13.25 -0.23 8.71
C TYR A 75 13.26 -0.54 10.21
N MET A 76 12.21 -1.18 10.73
CA MET A 76 12.17 -1.64 12.12
C MET A 76 13.30 -2.60 12.43
N SER A 77 13.52 -3.59 11.58
CA SER A 77 14.61 -4.57 11.73
C SER A 77 15.99 -3.91 11.71
N LYS A 78 16.22 -3.05 10.72
CA LYS A 78 17.46 -2.29 10.60
C LYS A 78 17.73 -1.42 11.82
N LEU A 79 16.73 -0.70 12.29
CA LEU A 79 16.88 0.20 13.43
C LEU A 79 17.10 -0.56 14.74
N LYS A 80 16.48 -1.72 14.91
CA LYS A 80 16.65 -2.60 16.05
C LYS A 80 18.09 -3.14 16.15
N GLU A 81 18.71 -3.46 15.02
CA GLU A 81 20.08 -3.96 14.96
C GLU A 81 21.12 -2.83 15.15
N GLU A 82 20.96 -1.73 14.43
CA GLU A 82 21.94 -0.65 14.41
C GLU A 82 21.83 0.30 15.61
N LYS A 83 20.61 0.66 16.00
CA LYS A 83 20.35 1.66 17.06
C LYS A 83 19.14 1.28 17.92
N PRO A 84 19.29 0.32 18.88
CA PRO A 84 18.16 -0.16 19.69
C PRO A 84 17.43 0.94 20.48
N GLU A 85 18.14 1.92 20.99
CA GLU A 85 17.54 3.05 21.74
C GLU A 85 16.62 3.89 20.86
N LYS A 86 17.06 4.17 19.63
CA LYS A 86 16.28 4.91 18.64
C LYS A 86 15.06 4.11 18.18
N TYR A 87 15.20 2.78 18.06
CA TYR A 87 14.10 1.88 17.76
C TYR A 87 13.00 1.95 18.83
N GLN A 88 13.36 1.83 20.10
CA GLN A 88 12.42 1.93 21.22
C GLN A 88 11.69 3.26 21.26
N LYS A 89 12.38 4.35 20.95
CA LYS A 89 11.82 5.70 20.96
C LYS A 89 10.90 5.94 19.76
N HIS A 90 11.33 5.54 18.57
CA HIS A 90 10.60 5.78 17.32
C HIS A 90 9.36 4.90 17.19
N PHE A 91 9.46 3.63 17.55
CA PHE A 91 8.38 2.64 17.46
C PHE A 91 7.75 2.30 18.82
N SER A 92 7.78 3.23 19.77
CA SER A 92 7.27 3.02 21.14
C SER A 92 5.81 2.54 21.15
N LYS A 93 4.95 3.11 20.32
CA LYS A 93 3.54 2.70 20.20
C LYS A 93 3.37 1.33 19.58
N PHE A 94 4.20 0.98 18.62
CA PHE A 94 4.19 -0.35 18.00
C PHE A 94 4.62 -1.41 19.00
N ILE A 95 5.67 -1.14 19.77
CA ILE A 95 6.16 -2.03 20.84
C ILE A 95 5.09 -2.22 21.91
N ALA A 96 4.45 -1.15 22.36
CA ALA A 96 3.37 -1.20 23.35
C ALA A 96 2.17 -2.05 22.90
N ASN A 97 1.88 -2.07 21.60
CA ASN A 97 0.80 -2.86 21.01
C ASN A 97 1.24 -4.26 20.54
N GLY A 98 2.48 -4.66 20.80
CA GLY A 98 3.01 -5.97 20.40
C GLY A 98 3.25 -6.12 18.90
N VAL A 99 3.37 -5.00 18.17
CA VAL A 99 3.64 -5.02 16.72
C VAL A 99 5.14 -5.13 16.48
N THR A 100 5.55 -6.17 15.77
CA THR A 100 6.94 -6.44 15.38
C THR A 100 7.10 -6.41 13.86
N ALA A 101 8.34 -6.39 13.38
CA ALA A 101 8.63 -6.45 11.94
C ALA A 101 8.07 -7.73 11.29
N GLU A 102 8.04 -8.83 12.02
CA GLU A 102 7.59 -10.13 11.51
C GLU A 102 6.07 -10.26 11.43
N ASN A 103 5.33 -9.58 12.33
CA ASN A 103 3.87 -9.71 12.37
C ASN A 103 3.12 -8.59 11.65
N LEU A 104 3.81 -7.61 11.08
CA LEU A 104 3.20 -6.48 10.37
C LEU A 104 2.35 -6.92 9.17
N GLU A 105 2.84 -7.83 8.35
CA GLU A 105 2.09 -8.35 7.20
C GLU A 105 0.82 -9.09 7.66
N ALA A 106 0.91 -9.89 8.71
CA ALA A 106 -0.24 -10.57 9.29
C ALA A 106 -1.28 -9.58 9.85
N LEU A 107 -0.82 -8.47 10.43
CA LEU A 107 -1.70 -7.39 10.91
C LEU A 107 -2.50 -6.76 9.77
N TYR A 108 -1.83 -6.42 8.66
CA TYR A 108 -2.50 -5.89 7.46
C TYR A 108 -3.47 -6.90 6.85
N THR A 109 -3.08 -8.15 6.74
CA THR A 109 -3.96 -9.24 6.23
C THR A 109 -5.21 -9.38 7.08
N LYS A 110 -5.07 -9.35 8.41
CA LYS A 110 -6.19 -9.41 9.35
C LYS A 110 -7.11 -8.19 9.22
N ALA A 111 -6.54 -7.00 9.07
CA ALA A 111 -7.31 -5.77 8.88
C ALA A 111 -8.10 -5.81 7.56
N HIS A 112 -7.51 -6.25 6.47
CA HIS A 112 -8.20 -6.41 5.18
C HIS A 112 -9.33 -7.43 5.27
N ALA A 113 -9.12 -8.55 5.94
CA ALA A 113 -10.17 -9.55 6.15
C ALA A 113 -11.33 -8.99 6.98
N ALA A 114 -11.04 -8.22 8.03
CA ALA A 114 -12.06 -7.58 8.87
C ALA A 114 -12.90 -6.56 8.08
N ILE A 115 -12.26 -5.76 7.22
CA ILE A 115 -12.95 -4.79 6.35
C ILE A 115 -13.88 -5.51 5.36
N ARG A 116 -13.43 -6.62 4.76
CA ARG A 116 -14.28 -7.40 3.84
C ARG A 116 -15.45 -8.08 4.54
N ALA A 117 -15.28 -8.50 5.79
CA ALA A 117 -16.34 -9.11 6.57
C ALA A 117 -17.40 -8.11 7.04
N ASN A 118 -17.00 -6.86 7.26
CA ASN A 118 -17.89 -5.79 7.75
C ASN A 118 -17.45 -4.44 7.12
N PRO A 119 -17.79 -4.24 5.83
CA PRO A 119 -17.42 -3.05 5.10
C PRO A 119 -18.12 -1.78 5.57
#